data_27f39819ed40852ff019d9ffc0d98d6a
#
_entry.id   27f39819ed40852ff019d9ffc0d98d6a
#
_cell.length_a   1.000
_cell.length_b   1.000
_cell.length_c   1.000
_cell.angle_alpha   90.00
_cell.angle_beta   90.00
_cell.angle_gamma   90.00
#
_symmetry.space_group_name_H-M   'P 1'
#
loop_
_entity.id
_entity.type
_entity.pdbx_description
1 polymer ?
#
loop_
_entity_poly.entity_id
_entity_poly.type
_entity_poly.pdbx_seq_one_letter_code
_entity_poly.pdbx_strand_id
1 'polypeptide(L)'
;IQVLQRSGFDPQAMPMFMGKLLDESRYSTRPPEMLLTHPLPESRLADARNRANQMRPVVVQSSADFYLAKARTLGMYTNGDNKLGTDLLNAWDKGNIRQQHAAQYGRALLAMESNNFDQARKTLQPLLNADPQNAWYLDLATDIDLGQKKTSDAINRLKNARELRTNPVLQLNLANALLQGGQPGEAATILNRYTFTYK
;
A
#
# COMPACT_ATOMS: atom_id res chain seq x y z
N ILE A 1 11.70 4.17 21.62
CA ILE A 1 10.44 4.01 22.40
C ILE A 1 9.95 5.36 22.87
N GLN A 2 10.75 6.18 23.57
CA GLN A 2 10.36 7.54 24.03
C GLN A 2 9.91 8.45 22.88
N VAL A 3 10.57 8.38 21.72
CA VAL A 3 10.18 9.16 20.53
C VAL A 3 8.78 8.77 20.06
N LEU A 4 8.48 7.46 19.99
CA LEU A 4 7.14 6.98 19.65
C LEU A 4 6.08 7.57 20.58
N GLN A 5 6.29 7.49 21.90
CA GLN A 5 5.35 8.02 22.88
C GLN A 5 5.14 9.53 22.72
N ARG A 6 6.23 10.30 22.57
CA ARG A 6 6.16 11.75 22.39
C ARG A 6 5.45 12.17 21.09
N SER A 7 5.52 11.32 20.07
CA SER A 7 4.82 11.51 18.79
C SER A 7 3.40 10.93 18.78
N GLY A 8 2.87 10.48 19.91
CA GLY A 8 1.51 9.94 20.02
C GLY A 8 1.35 8.53 19.45
N PHE A 9 2.45 7.80 19.21
CA PHE A 9 2.41 6.39 18.79
C PHE A 9 2.51 5.45 20.00
N ASP A 10 2.01 4.21 19.80
CA ASP A 10 2.08 3.18 20.81
C ASP A 10 3.53 2.75 21.10
N PRO A 11 4.03 2.91 22.32
CA PRO A 11 5.37 2.44 22.72
C PRO A 11 5.58 0.94 22.50
N GLN A 12 4.51 0.13 22.59
CA GLN A 12 4.56 -1.32 22.37
C GLN A 12 4.85 -1.72 20.92
N ALA A 13 4.65 -0.82 19.96
CA ALA A 13 4.94 -1.08 18.57
C ALA A 13 6.42 -1.45 18.31
N MET A 14 7.35 -0.85 19.05
CA MET A 14 8.78 -1.13 18.91
C MET A 14 9.16 -2.56 19.36
N PRO A 15 8.85 -3.02 20.59
CA PRO A 15 9.15 -4.40 20.96
C PRO A 15 8.38 -5.43 20.13
N MET A 16 7.16 -5.12 19.66
CA MET A 16 6.42 -5.98 18.74
C MET A 16 7.15 -6.13 17.39
N PHE A 17 7.64 -5.03 16.83
CA PHE A 17 8.43 -5.03 15.60
C PHE A 17 9.74 -5.82 15.78
N MET A 18 10.47 -5.58 16.86
CA MET A 18 11.71 -6.33 17.18
C MET A 18 11.45 -7.82 17.32
N GLY A 19 10.33 -8.21 17.97
CA GLY A 19 9.94 -9.61 18.11
C GLY A 19 9.72 -10.29 16.77
N LYS A 20 8.99 -9.63 15.86
CA LYS A 20 8.77 -10.15 14.49
C LYS A 20 10.08 -10.32 13.73
N LEU A 21 10.99 -9.35 13.80
CA LEU A 21 12.30 -9.46 13.15
C LEU A 21 13.12 -10.63 13.70
N LEU A 22 13.06 -10.84 15.03
CA LEU A 22 13.77 -11.94 15.67
C LEU A 22 13.19 -13.30 15.24
N ASP A 23 11.87 -13.42 15.17
CA ASP A 23 11.19 -14.64 14.72
C ASP A 23 11.54 -14.96 13.26
N GLU A 24 11.48 -13.97 12.37
CA GLU A 24 11.91 -14.13 10.97
C GLU A 24 13.36 -14.58 10.85
N SER A 25 14.26 -14.07 11.70
CA SER A 25 15.67 -14.46 11.69
C SER A 25 15.91 -15.91 12.11
N ARG A 26 15.03 -16.47 12.96
CA ARG A 26 15.13 -17.87 13.44
C ARG A 26 14.67 -18.88 12.40
N TYR A 27 13.72 -18.52 11.55
CA TYR A 27 13.10 -19.43 10.59
C TYR A 27 13.57 -19.21 9.14
N SER A 28 14.33 -18.16 8.88
CA SER A 28 14.83 -17.83 7.55
C SER A 28 16.26 -18.36 7.36
N THR A 29 16.49 -19.05 6.24
CA THR A 29 17.84 -19.41 5.79
C THR A 29 18.65 -18.18 5.33
N ARG A 30 17.97 -17.07 5.06
CA ARG A 30 18.56 -15.74 4.78
C ARG A 30 17.85 -14.69 5.63
N PRO A 31 18.39 -14.36 6.81
CA PRO A 31 17.84 -13.27 7.60
C PRO A 31 17.85 -11.96 6.81
N PRO A 32 16.92 -11.03 7.03
CA PRO A 32 16.93 -9.72 6.41
C PRO A 32 18.30 -9.04 6.56
N GLU A 33 18.77 -8.39 5.51
CA GLU A 33 20.11 -7.77 5.45
C GLU A 33 20.37 -6.84 6.65
N MET A 34 19.34 -6.12 7.11
CA MET A 34 19.41 -5.29 8.32
C MET A 34 19.79 -6.08 9.58
N LEU A 35 19.41 -7.35 9.69
CA LEU A 35 19.76 -8.20 10.84
C LEU A 35 21.18 -8.75 10.74
N LEU A 36 21.75 -8.82 9.54
CA LEU A 36 23.15 -9.22 9.34
C LEU A 36 24.12 -8.15 9.81
N THR A 37 23.77 -6.87 9.58
CA THR A 37 24.59 -5.72 9.97
C THR A 37 24.28 -5.21 11.38
N HIS A 38 23.04 -5.45 11.88
CA HIS A 38 22.56 -5.00 13.18
C HIS A 38 21.84 -6.13 13.91
N PRO A 39 22.56 -7.12 14.44
CA PRO A 39 21.96 -8.24 15.15
C PRO A 39 21.11 -7.73 16.32
N LEU A 40 19.92 -8.29 16.46
CA LEU A 40 18.98 -7.99 17.55
C LEU A 40 19.15 -9.04 18.65
N PRO A 41 19.98 -8.81 19.69
CA PRO A 41 20.06 -9.72 20.83
C PRO A 41 18.72 -9.76 21.56
N GLU A 42 18.35 -10.92 22.09
CA GLU A 42 17.14 -11.10 22.91
C GLU A 42 17.10 -10.13 24.10
N SER A 43 18.25 -9.76 24.64
CA SER A 43 18.39 -8.77 25.70
C SER A 43 17.85 -7.39 25.29
N ARG A 44 18.03 -6.96 24.04
CA ARG A 44 17.49 -5.68 23.54
C ARG A 44 15.99 -5.73 23.41
N LEU A 45 15.42 -6.88 23.01
CA LEU A 45 13.97 -7.06 22.98
C LEU A 45 13.37 -7.02 24.38
N ALA A 46 14.03 -7.68 25.36
CA ALA A 46 13.60 -7.65 26.75
C ALA A 46 13.67 -6.24 27.35
N ASP A 47 14.74 -5.47 27.10
CA ASP A 47 14.86 -4.07 27.54
C ASP A 47 13.78 -3.20 26.89
N ALA A 48 13.53 -3.35 25.58
CA ALA A 48 12.47 -2.62 24.90
C ALA A 48 11.09 -2.92 25.50
N ARG A 49 10.78 -4.19 25.78
CA ARG A 49 9.53 -4.58 26.46
C ARG A 49 9.41 -3.95 27.85
N ASN A 50 10.44 -4.03 28.64
CA ASN A 50 10.44 -3.45 30.00
C ASN A 50 10.20 -1.95 29.98
N ARG A 51 10.84 -1.22 29.08
CA ARG A 51 10.62 0.23 28.94
C ARG A 51 9.24 0.56 28.41
N ALA A 52 8.74 -0.17 27.42
CA ALA A 52 7.40 0.07 26.89
C ALA A 52 6.31 -0.21 27.94
N ASN A 53 6.48 -1.24 28.78
CA ASN A 53 5.54 -1.58 29.85
C ASN A 53 5.45 -0.51 30.95
N GLN A 54 6.46 0.33 31.10
CA GLN A 54 6.47 1.45 32.05
C GLN A 54 5.79 2.71 31.49
N MET A 55 5.44 2.71 30.21
CA MET A 55 4.82 3.83 29.53
C MET A 55 3.30 3.69 29.48
N ARG A 56 2.59 4.81 29.38
CA ARG A 56 1.12 4.78 29.25
C ARG A 56 0.77 4.16 27.89
N PRO A 57 -0.21 3.23 27.85
CA PRO A 57 -0.72 2.71 26.60
C PRO A 57 -1.28 3.82 25.72
N VAL A 58 -1.00 3.76 24.42
CA VAL A 58 -1.55 4.69 23.43
C VAL A 58 -2.31 3.87 22.41
N VAL A 59 -3.60 4.15 22.25
CA VAL A 59 -4.43 3.50 21.24
C VAL A 59 -4.41 4.34 19.97
N VAL A 60 -3.68 3.88 18.96
CA VAL A 60 -3.63 4.53 17.64
C VAL A 60 -4.47 3.73 16.67
N GLN A 61 -5.47 4.38 16.09
CA GLN A 61 -6.20 3.78 14.98
C GLN A 61 -5.43 4.05 13.67
N SER A 62 -5.03 2.98 12.98
CA SER A 62 -4.39 3.10 11.67
C SER A 62 -5.35 3.72 10.66
N SER A 63 -4.81 4.58 9.77
CA SER A 63 -5.57 5.21 8.70
C SER A 63 -6.00 4.21 7.64
N ALA A 64 -6.97 4.59 6.79
CA ALA A 64 -7.31 3.81 5.60
C ALA A 64 -6.09 3.66 4.67
N ASP A 65 -5.33 4.74 4.47
CA ASP A 65 -4.12 4.72 3.63
C ASP A 65 -3.07 3.73 4.13
N PHE A 66 -2.89 3.60 5.45
CA PHE A 66 -1.99 2.59 6.00
C PHE A 66 -2.38 1.17 5.59
N TYR A 67 -3.68 0.83 5.68
CA TYR A 67 -4.16 -0.50 5.30
C TYR A 67 -4.08 -0.73 3.79
N LEU A 68 -4.40 0.28 2.98
CA LEU A 68 -4.31 0.22 1.51
C LEU A 68 -2.85 0.07 1.06
N ALA A 69 -1.93 0.86 1.64
CA ALA A 69 -0.50 0.73 1.38
C ALA A 69 0.03 -0.66 1.74
N LYS A 70 -0.37 -1.18 2.90
CA LYS A 70 0.02 -2.52 3.34
C LYS A 70 -0.53 -3.61 2.41
N ALA A 71 -1.80 -3.50 1.98
CA ALA A 71 -2.37 -4.42 1.00
C ALA A 71 -1.61 -4.39 -0.33
N ARG A 72 -1.24 -3.21 -0.81
CA ARG A 72 -0.44 -3.04 -2.04
C ARG A 72 0.95 -3.67 -1.92
N THR A 73 1.65 -3.42 -0.82
CA THR A 73 2.97 -4.01 -0.56
C THR A 73 2.91 -5.54 -0.57
N LEU A 74 1.89 -6.13 0.05
CA LEU A 74 1.70 -7.57 0.03
C LEU A 74 1.46 -8.11 -1.38
N GLY A 75 0.65 -7.44 -2.19
CA GLY A 75 0.40 -7.82 -3.59
C GLY A 75 1.65 -7.79 -4.45
N MET A 76 2.49 -6.77 -4.29
CA MET A 76 3.67 -6.55 -5.13
C MET A 76 4.89 -7.41 -4.75
N TYR A 77 5.04 -7.80 -3.49
CA TYR A 77 6.30 -8.40 -2.99
C TYR A 77 6.18 -9.84 -2.52
N THR A 78 5.04 -10.50 -2.69
CA THR A 78 4.86 -11.90 -2.27
C THR A 78 5.33 -12.94 -3.29
N ASN A 79 6.18 -12.60 -4.22
CA ASN A 79 6.94 -13.49 -5.14
C ASN A 79 6.36 -14.91 -5.37
N GLY A 80 5.05 -15.01 -5.65
CA GLY A 80 4.37 -16.28 -5.93
C GLY A 80 3.90 -17.07 -4.69
N ASP A 81 4.32 -16.75 -3.48
CA ASP A 81 3.74 -17.32 -2.26
C ASP A 81 2.64 -16.37 -1.71
N ASN A 82 1.47 -16.43 -2.34
CA ASN A 82 0.33 -15.61 -1.98
C ASN A 82 -0.33 -16.01 -0.64
N LYS A 83 0.17 -17.03 0.04
CA LYS A 83 -0.47 -17.53 1.26
C LYS A 83 -0.48 -16.49 2.38
N LEU A 84 0.67 -15.88 2.65
CA LEU A 84 0.78 -14.87 3.72
C LEU A 84 -0.11 -13.64 3.42
N GLY A 85 -0.12 -13.20 2.18
CA GLY A 85 -0.98 -12.11 1.72
C GLY A 85 -2.46 -12.47 1.84
N THR A 86 -2.84 -13.65 1.36
CA THR A 86 -4.21 -14.15 1.41
C THR A 86 -4.70 -14.33 2.85
N ASP A 87 -3.89 -14.89 3.73
CA ASP A 87 -4.24 -15.08 5.15
C ASP A 87 -4.49 -13.72 5.84
N LEU A 88 -3.67 -12.72 5.55
CA LEU A 88 -3.88 -11.38 6.09
C LEU A 88 -5.16 -10.74 5.57
N LEU A 89 -5.43 -10.82 4.26
CA LEU A 89 -6.65 -10.27 3.68
C LEU A 89 -7.90 -10.97 4.26
N ASN A 90 -7.85 -12.29 4.47
CA ASN A 90 -8.92 -13.06 5.11
C ASN A 90 -9.11 -12.65 6.59
N ALA A 91 -8.04 -12.36 7.30
CA ALA A 91 -8.13 -11.83 8.66
C ALA A 91 -8.79 -10.44 8.69
N TRP A 92 -8.50 -9.60 7.70
CA TRP A 92 -9.08 -8.27 7.59
C TRP A 92 -10.57 -8.24 7.22
N ASP A 93 -11.11 -9.27 6.61
CA ASP A 93 -12.56 -9.41 6.37
C ASP A 93 -13.37 -9.37 7.67
N LYS A 94 -12.76 -9.83 8.78
CA LYS A 94 -13.36 -9.84 10.12
C LYS A 94 -12.99 -8.58 10.94
N GLY A 95 -12.24 -7.67 10.35
CA GLY A 95 -11.75 -6.46 10.99
C GLY A 95 -12.73 -5.28 10.87
N ASN A 96 -12.22 -4.09 11.15
CA ASN A 96 -12.99 -2.85 10.98
C ASN A 96 -13.18 -2.53 9.48
N ILE A 97 -14.04 -1.55 9.18
CA ILE A 97 -14.40 -1.18 7.81
C ILE A 97 -13.19 -0.81 6.95
N ARG A 98 -12.16 -0.15 7.51
CA ARG A 98 -10.93 0.21 6.80
C ARG A 98 -10.15 -1.02 6.38
N GLN A 99 -10.08 -2.03 7.26
CA GLN A 99 -9.45 -3.33 6.97
C GLN A 99 -10.24 -4.09 5.90
N GLN A 100 -11.57 -4.13 5.99
CA GLN A 100 -12.43 -4.79 5.01
C GLN A 100 -12.26 -4.16 3.62
N HIS A 101 -12.25 -2.82 3.51
CA HIS A 101 -11.99 -2.13 2.25
C HIS A 101 -10.58 -2.43 1.71
N ALA A 102 -9.57 -2.46 2.58
CA ALA A 102 -8.21 -2.79 2.17
C ALA A 102 -8.07 -4.26 1.73
N ALA A 103 -8.80 -5.19 2.36
CA ALA A 103 -8.85 -6.58 1.92
C ALA A 103 -9.46 -6.71 0.51
N GLN A 104 -10.55 -6.01 0.26
CA GLN A 104 -11.19 -5.98 -1.06
C GLN A 104 -10.28 -5.35 -2.11
N TYR A 105 -9.63 -4.22 -1.80
CA TYR A 105 -8.62 -3.58 -2.65
C TYR A 105 -7.45 -4.53 -2.95
N GLY A 106 -6.91 -5.20 -1.95
CA GLY A 106 -5.82 -6.18 -2.10
C GLY A 106 -6.19 -7.34 -3.02
N ARG A 107 -7.42 -7.86 -2.93
CA ARG A 107 -7.91 -8.91 -3.84
C ARG A 107 -8.07 -8.41 -5.28
N ALA A 108 -8.53 -7.17 -5.47
CA ALA A 108 -8.60 -6.55 -6.79
C ALA A 108 -7.19 -6.40 -7.39
N LEU A 109 -6.21 -5.98 -6.58
CA LEU A 109 -4.81 -5.87 -7.00
C LEU A 109 -4.24 -7.24 -7.40
N LEU A 110 -4.42 -8.29 -6.59
CA LEU A 110 -3.95 -9.63 -6.91
C LEU A 110 -4.57 -10.19 -8.20
N ALA A 111 -5.86 -9.91 -8.42
CA ALA A 111 -6.52 -10.29 -9.67
C ALA A 111 -5.93 -9.56 -10.88
N MET A 112 -5.62 -8.26 -10.73
CA MET A 112 -4.99 -7.44 -11.77
C MET A 112 -3.58 -7.96 -12.08
N GLU A 113 -2.74 -8.22 -11.07
CA GLU A 113 -1.39 -8.78 -11.23
C GLU A 113 -1.40 -10.16 -11.92
N SER A 114 -2.48 -10.92 -11.74
CA SER A 114 -2.70 -12.20 -12.42
C SER A 114 -3.32 -12.04 -13.83
N ASN A 115 -3.41 -10.82 -14.37
CA ASN A 115 -4.07 -10.47 -15.63
C ASN A 115 -5.58 -10.85 -15.68
N ASN A 116 -6.20 -11.09 -14.53
CA ASN A 116 -7.64 -11.33 -14.45
C ASN A 116 -8.39 -9.98 -14.27
N PHE A 117 -8.35 -9.16 -15.32
CA PHE A 117 -8.84 -7.78 -15.29
C PHE A 117 -10.35 -7.68 -15.01
N ASP A 118 -11.14 -8.63 -15.49
CA ASP A 118 -12.59 -8.64 -15.25
C ASP A 118 -12.92 -8.88 -13.78
N GLN A 119 -12.23 -9.82 -13.15
CA GLN A 119 -12.37 -10.07 -11.71
C GLN A 119 -11.84 -8.87 -10.90
N ALA A 120 -10.70 -8.30 -11.30
CA ALA A 120 -10.14 -7.11 -10.66
C ALA A 120 -11.14 -5.96 -10.68
N ARG A 121 -11.74 -5.69 -11.84
CA ARG A 121 -12.77 -4.64 -12.00
C ARG A 121 -13.99 -4.91 -11.13
N LYS A 122 -14.53 -6.12 -11.19
CA LYS A 122 -15.70 -6.51 -10.39
C LYS A 122 -15.45 -6.33 -8.89
N THR A 123 -14.25 -6.68 -8.44
CA THR A 123 -13.87 -6.58 -7.03
C THR A 123 -13.64 -5.12 -6.59
N LEU A 124 -13.04 -4.29 -7.46
CA LEU A 124 -12.76 -2.88 -7.15
C LEU A 124 -14.02 -1.99 -7.23
N GLN A 125 -14.99 -2.32 -8.09
CA GLN A 125 -16.11 -1.43 -8.42
C GLN A 125 -16.91 -0.95 -7.22
N PRO A 126 -17.25 -1.77 -6.21
CA PRO A 126 -17.96 -1.29 -5.02
C PRO A 126 -17.18 -0.22 -4.25
N LEU A 127 -15.87 -0.37 -4.13
CA LEU A 127 -15.00 0.61 -3.47
C LEU A 127 -14.96 1.93 -4.25
N LEU A 128 -14.82 1.84 -5.58
CA LEU A 128 -14.79 3.00 -6.46
C LEU A 128 -16.13 3.73 -6.49
N ASN A 129 -17.25 3.00 -6.37
CA ASN A 129 -18.58 3.61 -6.27
C ASN A 129 -18.77 4.35 -4.92
N ALA A 130 -18.24 3.80 -3.84
CA ALA A 130 -18.34 4.40 -2.51
C ALA A 130 -17.43 5.64 -2.35
N ASP A 131 -16.25 5.62 -2.95
CA ASP A 131 -15.30 6.73 -2.93
C ASP A 131 -14.61 6.90 -4.30
N PRO A 132 -15.30 7.55 -5.25
CA PRO A 132 -14.84 7.66 -6.64
C PRO A 132 -13.63 8.58 -6.83
N GLN A 133 -13.21 9.27 -5.79
CA GLN A 133 -12.05 10.17 -5.82
C GLN A 133 -10.85 9.66 -5.03
N ASN A 134 -10.94 8.46 -4.47
CA ASN A 134 -9.84 7.84 -3.74
C ASN A 134 -8.67 7.53 -4.67
N ALA A 135 -7.50 8.10 -4.36
CA ALA A 135 -6.33 7.98 -5.22
C ALA A 135 -5.85 6.52 -5.41
N TRP A 136 -5.97 5.69 -4.37
CA TRP A 136 -5.62 4.25 -4.45
C TRP A 136 -6.52 3.49 -5.42
N TYR A 137 -7.83 3.79 -5.37
CA TYR A 137 -8.81 3.14 -6.25
C TYR A 137 -8.69 3.64 -7.68
N LEU A 138 -8.41 4.94 -7.88
CA LEU A 138 -8.18 5.52 -9.19
C LEU A 138 -6.91 4.95 -9.85
N ASP A 139 -5.84 4.79 -9.09
CA ASP A 139 -4.59 4.17 -9.54
C ASP A 139 -4.84 2.75 -10.05
N LEU A 140 -5.42 1.89 -9.22
CA LEU A 140 -5.70 0.50 -9.60
C LEU A 140 -6.71 0.39 -10.76
N ALA A 141 -7.75 1.24 -10.78
CA ALA A 141 -8.70 1.28 -11.88
C ALA A 141 -8.04 1.67 -13.20
N THR A 142 -7.04 2.55 -13.15
CA THR A 142 -6.24 2.92 -14.33
C THR A 142 -5.45 1.74 -14.86
N ASP A 143 -4.76 1.00 -13.99
CA ASP A 143 -4.01 -0.20 -14.39
C ASP A 143 -4.94 -1.26 -15.02
N ILE A 144 -6.11 -1.47 -14.44
CA ILE A 144 -7.14 -2.38 -14.98
C ILE A 144 -7.62 -1.91 -16.36
N ASP A 145 -7.93 -0.62 -16.53
CA ASP A 145 -8.37 -0.08 -17.81
C ASP A 145 -7.30 -0.23 -18.89
N LEU A 146 -6.05 0.08 -18.57
CA LEU A 146 -4.92 -0.06 -19.51
C LEU A 146 -4.70 -1.53 -19.87
N GLY A 147 -4.77 -2.44 -18.89
CA GLY A 147 -4.69 -3.89 -19.15
C GLY A 147 -5.80 -4.40 -20.07
N GLN A 148 -7.00 -3.83 -20.01
CA GLN A 148 -8.12 -4.11 -20.90
C GLN A 148 -8.12 -3.29 -22.21
N LYS A 149 -7.06 -2.50 -22.47
CA LYS A 149 -6.96 -1.59 -23.62
C LYS A 149 -8.07 -0.52 -23.66
N LYS A 150 -8.63 -0.16 -22.52
CA LYS A 150 -9.62 0.90 -22.34
C LYS A 150 -8.96 2.24 -22.01
N THR A 151 -7.99 2.63 -22.82
CA THR A 151 -7.12 3.78 -22.59
C THR A 151 -7.89 5.08 -22.46
N SER A 152 -8.96 5.27 -23.24
CA SER A 152 -9.81 6.46 -23.17
C SER A 152 -10.54 6.57 -21.84
N ASP A 153 -10.99 5.45 -21.26
CA ASP A 153 -11.66 5.42 -19.96
C ASP A 153 -10.69 5.82 -18.84
N ALA A 154 -9.46 5.29 -18.88
CA ALA A 154 -8.39 5.65 -17.97
C ALA A 154 -8.09 7.16 -18.02
N ILE A 155 -7.88 7.72 -19.22
CA ILE A 155 -7.59 9.14 -19.42
C ILE A 155 -8.73 10.02 -18.89
N ASN A 156 -9.98 9.70 -19.23
CA ASN A 156 -11.14 10.47 -18.81
C ASN A 156 -11.31 10.44 -17.28
N ARG A 157 -11.14 9.27 -16.65
CA ARG A 157 -11.21 9.13 -15.19
C ARG A 157 -10.17 9.99 -14.51
N LEU A 158 -8.93 9.92 -14.95
CA LEU A 158 -7.81 10.65 -14.36
C LEU A 158 -7.92 12.16 -14.57
N LYS A 159 -8.37 12.62 -15.77
CA LYS A 159 -8.61 14.05 -16.02
C LYS A 159 -9.67 14.64 -15.09
N ASN A 160 -10.60 13.82 -14.60
CA ASN A 160 -11.66 14.23 -13.66
C ASN A 160 -11.29 14.01 -12.18
N ALA A 161 -10.08 13.50 -11.87
CA ALA A 161 -9.64 13.30 -10.50
C ALA A 161 -9.33 14.65 -9.83
N ARG A 162 -9.91 14.87 -8.63
CA ARG A 162 -9.75 16.13 -7.87
C ARG A 162 -8.29 16.40 -7.51
N GLU A 163 -7.57 15.35 -7.11
CA GLU A 163 -6.18 15.45 -6.67
C GLU A 163 -5.16 15.35 -7.80
N LEU A 164 -5.58 15.32 -9.07
CA LEU A 164 -4.66 15.16 -10.19
C LEU A 164 -3.48 16.15 -10.17
N ARG A 165 -3.71 17.40 -9.75
CA ARG A 165 -2.67 18.44 -9.73
C ARG A 165 -1.69 18.33 -8.56
N THR A 166 -2.09 17.65 -7.49
CA THR A 166 -1.33 17.57 -6.23
C THR A 166 -0.82 16.17 -5.93
N ASN A 167 -1.36 15.15 -6.60
CA ASN A 167 -0.98 13.77 -6.40
C ASN A 167 -0.03 13.29 -7.50
N PRO A 168 1.25 13.03 -7.17
CA PRO A 168 2.26 12.63 -8.14
C PRO A 168 1.94 11.31 -8.85
N VAL A 169 1.30 10.36 -8.15
CA VAL A 169 0.94 9.06 -8.73
C VAL A 169 -0.10 9.22 -9.82
N LEU A 170 -1.15 10.01 -9.57
CA LEU A 170 -2.20 10.26 -10.58
C LEU A 170 -1.67 11.03 -11.81
N GLN A 171 -0.70 11.93 -11.61
CA GLN A 171 -0.03 12.62 -12.74
C GLN A 171 0.76 11.64 -13.60
N LEU A 172 1.56 10.76 -12.99
CA LEU A 172 2.32 9.75 -13.72
C LEU A 172 1.41 8.75 -14.42
N ASN A 173 0.32 8.35 -13.77
CA ASN A 173 -0.69 7.48 -14.37
C ASN A 173 -1.34 8.12 -15.59
N LEU A 174 -1.68 9.40 -15.52
CA LEU A 174 -2.25 10.11 -16.67
C LEU A 174 -1.24 10.24 -17.80
N ALA A 175 0.02 10.53 -17.50
CA ALA A 175 1.06 10.59 -18.53
C ALA A 175 1.25 9.23 -19.22
N ASN A 176 1.27 8.13 -18.46
CA ASN A 176 1.35 6.78 -19.01
C ASN A 176 0.12 6.44 -19.87
N ALA A 177 -1.10 6.73 -19.39
CA ALA A 177 -2.32 6.49 -20.15
C ALA A 177 -2.35 7.30 -21.47
N LEU A 178 -1.89 8.55 -21.46
CA LEU A 178 -1.78 9.40 -22.65
C LEU A 178 -0.76 8.84 -23.63
N LEU A 179 0.40 8.34 -23.16
CA LEU A 179 1.40 7.69 -24.03
C LEU A 179 0.82 6.46 -24.71
N GLN A 180 0.15 5.59 -23.95
CA GLN A 180 -0.51 4.40 -24.52
C GLN A 180 -1.67 4.76 -25.45
N GLY A 181 -2.32 5.91 -25.23
CA GLY A 181 -3.39 6.46 -26.06
C GLY A 181 -2.90 7.24 -27.29
N GLY A 182 -1.59 7.24 -27.58
CA GLY A 182 -1.03 7.94 -28.75
C GLY A 182 -1.03 9.46 -28.62
N GLN A 183 -1.02 10.01 -27.40
CA GLN A 183 -1.03 11.44 -27.09
C GLN A 183 0.28 11.89 -26.39
N PRO A 184 1.46 11.70 -27.01
CA PRO A 184 2.76 11.96 -26.38
C PRO A 184 2.99 13.44 -26.03
N GLY A 185 2.40 14.37 -26.77
CA GLY A 185 2.52 15.80 -26.52
C GLY A 185 1.88 16.22 -25.21
N GLU A 186 0.67 15.71 -24.91
CA GLU A 186 0.01 15.95 -23.63
C GLU A 186 0.77 15.28 -22.48
N ALA A 187 1.24 14.05 -22.68
CA ALA A 187 2.04 13.32 -21.71
C ALA A 187 3.32 14.09 -21.35
N ALA A 188 4.05 14.61 -22.34
CA ALA A 188 5.24 15.42 -22.13
C ALA A 188 4.95 16.69 -21.32
N THR A 189 3.81 17.34 -21.55
CA THR A 189 3.39 18.53 -20.80
C THR A 189 3.20 18.21 -19.31
N ILE A 190 2.58 17.05 -18.99
CA ILE A 190 2.37 16.61 -17.61
C ILE A 190 3.70 16.27 -16.96
N LEU A 191 4.57 15.51 -17.64
CA LEU A 191 5.86 15.09 -17.11
C LEU A 191 6.80 16.29 -16.86
N ASN A 192 6.82 17.28 -17.76
CA ASN A 192 7.60 18.50 -17.55
C ASN A 192 7.13 19.27 -16.31
N ARG A 193 5.82 19.37 -16.09
CA ARG A 193 5.28 19.99 -14.88
C ARG A 193 5.63 19.17 -13.62
N TYR A 194 5.53 17.86 -13.71
CA TYR A 194 5.89 16.95 -12.64
C TYR A 194 7.35 17.15 -12.20
N THR A 195 8.30 17.11 -13.14
CA THR A 195 9.72 17.27 -12.86
C THR A 195 10.05 18.66 -12.32
N PHE A 196 9.31 19.69 -12.67
CA PHE A 196 9.45 21.03 -12.13
C PHE A 196 8.96 21.12 -10.67
N THR A 197 7.89 20.43 -10.35
CA THR A 197 7.24 20.49 -9.02
C THR A 197 7.96 19.61 -7.99
N TYR A 198 8.46 18.44 -8.40
CA TYR A 198 9.06 17.44 -7.51
C TYR A 198 10.58 17.27 -7.76
N LYS A 199 11.31 18.37 -7.75
CA LYS A 199 12.78 18.38 -7.83
C LYS A 199 13.43 17.90 -6.55
#